data_6c6008185f6688f6dbc2e2b1572978f7
#
_entry.id   6c6008185f6688f6dbc2e2b1572978f7
#
_cell.length_a   1.000
_cell.length_b   1.000
_cell.length_c   1.000
_cell.angle_alpha   90.00
_cell.angle_beta   90.00
_cell.angle_gamma   90.00
#
_symmetry.space_group_name_H-M   'P 1'
#
loop_
_entity.id
_entity.type
_entity.pdbx_description
1 polymer ?
#
loop_
_entity_poly.entity_id
_entity_poly.type
_entity_poly.pdbx_seq_one_letter_code
_entity_poly.pdbx_strand_id
1 'polypeptide(L)'
;MAGLVVDLPVHQSLRTSDLEQARAFCRKLYYAAPRIEPVGDPGRFDFRADVVELGSITVGEVGHGTDIRVWIEGLETAYQVLVPLTGELLSRHRGAVVLADRTRAVVFRPAGDIELEWPGSCRLLSVKVERGALERELDAALDQQVVSPLPLGASFDLVDGPGRTWVALVRLLLNELRGPDGLASQPRMAARWRDMVVSGLALTVEHPYGEEPAGLQGPYRPRTVKRALDAMHAEPWRQYSVRELATVAGVGVRVLQDAFRQHVGMSPLTYLRRLRLDGVHADLSRADPGAATVSEVAYSWGFTHLGRFAGAYRARFGVAPSTTLRDRG
;
A
#
# COMPACT_ATOMS: atom_id res chain seq x y z
N MET A 1 -0.63 -22.62 -20.72
CA MET A 1 0.68 -22.57 -20.05
C MET A 1 1.06 -21.10 -19.94
N ALA A 2 0.72 -20.45 -18.84
CA ALA A 2 1.19 -19.11 -18.57
C ALA A 2 2.68 -19.20 -18.22
N GLY A 3 3.52 -18.55 -19.03
CA GLY A 3 4.95 -18.51 -18.79
C GLY A 3 5.21 -17.86 -17.41
N LEU A 4 5.87 -18.60 -16.53
CA LEU A 4 6.43 -18.03 -15.32
C LEU A 4 7.38 -16.90 -15.75
N VAL A 5 6.98 -15.67 -15.50
CA VAL A 5 7.93 -14.55 -15.49
C VAL A 5 8.84 -14.82 -14.30
N VAL A 6 10.05 -15.24 -14.61
CA VAL A 6 11.05 -15.56 -13.59
C VAL A 6 11.72 -14.24 -13.21
N ASP A 7 11.28 -13.64 -12.11
CA ASP A 7 11.91 -12.45 -11.55
C ASP A 7 13.26 -12.84 -10.94
N LEU A 8 14.34 -12.59 -11.67
CA LEU A 8 15.70 -12.72 -11.13
C LEU A 8 15.99 -11.57 -10.18
N PRO A 9 16.74 -11.81 -9.09
CA PRO A 9 17.16 -10.75 -8.19
C PRO A 9 18.02 -9.72 -8.92
N VAL A 10 17.70 -8.43 -8.74
CA VAL A 10 18.50 -7.32 -9.26
C VAL A 10 19.16 -6.61 -8.08
N HIS A 11 20.49 -6.75 -8.00
CA HIS A 11 21.29 -6.14 -6.95
C HIS A 11 21.73 -4.74 -7.35
N GLN A 12 21.55 -3.77 -6.47
CA GLN A 12 21.95 -2.39 -6.65
C GLN A 12 22.58 -1.87 -5.37
N SER A 13 23.76 -1.30 -5.48
CA SER A 13 24.46 -0.67 -4.37
C SER A 13 24.93 0.73 -4.75
N LEU A 14 24.89 1.64 -3.78
CA LEU A 14 25.43 2.99 -3.94
C LEU A 14 26.10 3.43 -2.65
N ARG A 15 27.27 4.04 -2.78
CA ARG A 15 27.90 4.85 -1.74
C ARG A 15 28.26 6.18 -2.33
N THR A 16 27.74 7.27 -1.72
CA THR A 16 27.98 8.62 -2.22
C THR A 16 27.85 9.68 -1.12
N SER A 17 28.63 10.74 -1.21
CA SER A 17 28.45 11.97 -0.43
C SER A 17 27.60 13.02 -1.18
N ASP A 18 27.18 12.71 -2.40
CA ASP A 18 26.33 13.60 -3.22
C ASP A 18 24.85 13.32 -2.93
N LEU A 19 24.17 14.37 -2.43
CA LEU A 19 22.77 14.31 -2.04
C LEU A 19 21.85 14.06 -3.25
N GLU A 20 22.17 14.58 -4.44
CA GLU A 20 21.33 14.37 -5.63
C GLU A 20 21.44 12.94 -6.16
N GLN A 21 22.64 12.35 -6.09
CA GLN A 21 22.81 10.94 -6.42
C GLN A 21 22.03 10.03 -5.44
N ALA A 22 22.07 10.35 -4.14
CA ALA A 22 21.31 9.62 -3.13
C ALA A 22 19.80 9.75 -3.38
N ARG A 23 19.30 10.95 -3.68
CA ARG A 23 17.87 11.19 -4.03
C ARG A 23 17.47 10.44 -5.30
N ALA A 24 18.30 10.45 -6.33
CA ALA A 24 18.03 9.74 -7.59
C ALA A 24 17.96 8.22 -7.37
N PHE A 25 18.85 7.67 -6.55
CA PHE A 25 18.84 6.27 -6.17
C PHE A 25 17.56 5.90 -5.41
N CYS A 26 17.20 6.67 -4.38
CA CYS A 26 15.98 6.43 -3.61
C CYS A 26 14.72 6.56 -4.48
N ARG A 27 14.66 7.55 -5.37
CA ARG A 27 13.54 7.73 -6.30
C ARG A 27 13.34 6.51 -7.20
N LYS A 28 14.43 5.95 -7.69
CA LYS A 28 14.38 4.78 -8.58
C LYS A 28 13.83 3.54 -7.86
N LEU A 29 14.21 3.31 -6.60
CA LEU A 29 13.97 2.05 -5.91
C LEU A 29 12.79 2.07 -4.94
N TYR A 30 12.57 3.22 -4.28
CA TYR A 30 11.63 3.28 -3.16
C TYR A 30 10.50 4.28 -3.37
N TYR A 31 10.80 5.50 -3.88
CA TYR A 31 9.86 6.62 -3.81
C TYR A 31 9.88 7.47 -5.07
N ALA A 32 8.72 7.97 -5.47
CA ALA A 32 8.62 8.84 -6.64
C ALA A 32 9.44 10.13 -6.49
N ALA A 33 9.43 10.79 -5.32
CA ALA A 33 10.16 12.05 -5.07
C ALA A 33 10.48 12.28 -3.58
N PRO A 34 11.47 11.59 -2.98
CA PRO A 34 11.85 11.85 -1.60
C PRO A 34 12.56 13.21 -1.49
N ARG A 35 12.13 14.05 -0.54
CA ARG A 35 12.88 15.23 -0.12
C ARG A 35 13.75 14.85 1.05
N ILE A 36 15.07 14.93 0.88
CA ILE A 36 16.07 14.60 1.90
C ILE A 36 16.81 15.89 2.27
N GLU A 37 16.82 16.25 3.54
CA GLU A 37 17.53 17.43 4.05
C GLU A 37 18.48 17.01 5.18
N PRO A 38 19.80 17.24 5.05
CA PRO A 38 20.73 17.12 6.17
C PRO A 38 20.36 18.14 7.27
N VAL A 39 20.28 17.68 8.51
CA VAL A 39 20.04 18.51 9.71
C VAL A 39 21.35 18.73 10.47
N GLY A 40 22.23 17.73 10.42
CA GLY A 40 23.57 17.79 10.99
C GLY A 40 24.60 18.40 10.03
N ASP A 41 25.86 18.09 10.23
CA ASP A 41 26.99 18.56 9.38
C ASP A 41 26.85 17.96 7.96
N PRO A 42 26.58 18.78 6.91
CA PRO A 42 26.47 18.29 5.53
C PRO A 42 27.75 17.61 5.02
N GLY A 43 28.91 17.99 5.54
CA GLY A 43 30.20 17.40 5.17
C GLY A 43 30.36 15.94 5.65
N ARG A 44 29.48 15.49 6.54
CA ARG A 44 29.43 14.10 7.03
C ARG A 44 28.42 13.24 6.30
N PHE A 45 27.71 13.77 5.32
CA PHE A 45 26.76 12.99 4.53
C PHE A 45 27.49 11.88 3.77
N ASP A 46 27.19 10.64 4.10
CA ASP A 46 27.75 9.43 3.49
C ASP A 46 26.60 8.41 3.31
N PHE A 47 25.88 8.59 2.21
CA PHE A 47 24.78 7.70 1.86
C PHE A 47 25.34 6.33 1.46
N ARG A 48 24.79 5.30 2.08
CA ARG A 48 25.11 3.91 1.78
C ARG A 48 23.82 3.13 1.61
N ALA A 49 23.69 2.47 0.50
CA ALA A 49 22.57 1.58 0.24
C ALA A 49 23.09 0.30 -0.43
N ASP A 50 22.56 -0.82 0.02
CA ASP A 50 22.80 -2.15 -0.52
C ASP A 50 21.46 -2.86 -0.62
N VAL A 51 20.90 -2.94 -1.82
CA VAL A 51 19.48 -3.22 -2.07
C VAL A 51 19.32 -4.28 -3.13
N VAL A 52 18.37 -5.19 -2.94
CA VAL A 52 17.98 -6.19 -3.92
C VAL A 52 16.49 -6.05 -4.24
N GLU A 53 16.18 -5.95 -5.51
CA GLU A 53 14.82 -6.07 -6.04
C GLU A 53 14.56 -7.53 -6.39
N LEU A 54 13.45 -8.09 -5.90
CA LEU A 54 13.04 -9.46 -6.14
C LEU A 54 11.52 -9.49 -6.45
N GLY A 55 11.20 -9.25 -7.71
CA GLY A 55 9.82 -9.15 -8.16
C GLY A 55 9.05 -8.07 -7.41
N SER A 56 8.04 -8.46 -6.63
CA SER A 56 7.18 -7.53 -5.90
C SER A 56 7.75 -7.03 -4.56
N ILE A 57 8.99 -7.38 -4.20
CA ILE A 57 9.65 -6.87 -3.01
C ILE A 57 10.97 -6.19 -3.34
N THR A 58 11.34 -5.18 -2.54
CA THR A 58 12.66 -4.56 -2.53
C THR A 58 13.19 -4.60 -1.11
N VAL A 59 14.34 -5.22 -0.89
CA VAL A 59 14.94 -5.41 0.43
C VAL A 59 16.35 -4.86 0.45
N GLY A 60 16.74 -4.14 1.49
CA GLY A 60 18.12 -3.66 1.57
C GLY A 60 18.44 -2.92 2.86
N GLU A 61 19.72 -2.63 3.03
CA GLU A 61 20.21 -1.81 4.13
C GLU A 61 20.52 -0.40 3.64
N VAL A 62 20.15 0.61 4.43
CA VAL A 62 20.34 2.03 4.10
C VAL A 62 20.85 2.80 5.31
N GLY A 63 21.75 3.74 5.08
CA GLY A 63 22.27 4.67 6.10
C GLY A 63 22.82 5.96 5.48
N HIS A 64 22.92 7.02 6.25
CA HIS A 64 23.26 8.37 5.72
C HIS A 64 24.49 9.02 6.35
N GLY A 65 25.02 8.48 7.44
CA GLY A 65 26.23 9.00 8.10
C GLY A 65 26.07 10.33 8.84
N THR A 66 25.00 11.09 8.62
CA THR A 66 24.63 12.32 9.32
C THR A 66 23.13 12.36 9.60
N ASP A 67 22.70 13.22 10.51
CA ASP A 67 21.28 13.41 10.80
C ASP A 67 20.59 14.03 9.59
N ILE A 68 19.48 13.43 9.19
CA ILE A 68 18.67 13.90 8.07
C ILE A 68 17.19 13.95 8.45
N ARG A 69 16.46 14.79 7.72
CA ARG A 69 15.01 14.77 7.69
C ARG A 69 14.55 14.37 6.30
N VAL A 70 13.57 13.45 6.24
CA VAL A 70 13.04 12.92 4.97
C VAL A 70 11.54 13.14 4.91
N TRP A 71 11.05 13.67 3.80
CA TRP A 71 9.62 13.77 3.48
C TRP A 71 9.31 13.01 2.20
N ILE A 72 8.21 12.27 2.23
CA ILE A 72 7.72 11.48 1.11
C ILE A 72 6.23 11.76 0.97
N GLU A 73 5.78 12.20 -0.19
CA GLU A 73 4.38 12.58 -0.47
C GLU A 73 3.44 11.37 -0.64
N GLY A 74 3.85 10.20 -0.16
CA GLY A 74 3.14 8.93 -0.24
C GLY A 74 3.89 7.90 -1.07
N LEU A 75 3.61 6.64 -0.78
CA LEU A 75 4.23 5.50 -1.46
C LEU A 75 3.40 5.03 -2.65
N GLU A 76 2.13 5.43 -2.73
CA GLU A 76 1.11 5.13 -3.72
C GLU A 76 0.94 3.64 -4.05
N THR A 77 2.01 2.98 -4.48
CA THR A 77 2.00 1.62 -5.02
C THR A 77 2.53 0.54 -4.07
N ALA A 78 3.01 0.92 -2.89
CA ALA A 78 3.71 -0.01 -2.00
C ALA A 78 3.42 0.21 -0.52
N TYR A 79 3.64 -0.83 0.27
CA TYR A 79 3.85 -0.77 1.71
C TYR A 79 5.35 -0.76 1.98
N GLN A 80 5.77 -0.03 3.01
CA GLN A 80 7.17 0.04 3.40
C GLN A 80 7.31 -0.31 4.88
N VAL A 81 8.28 -1.15 5.19
CA VAL A 81 8.68 -1.45 6.57
C VAL A 81 10.12 -0.99 6.77
N LEU A 82 10.36 -0.22 7.83
CA LEU A 82 11.70 0.15 8.25
C LEU A 82 12.01 -0.45 9.62
N VAL A 83 13.14 -1.13 9.70
CA VAL A 83 13.63 -1.82 10.89
C VAL A 83 15.00 -1.24 11.25
N PRO A 84 15.16 -0.49 12.34
CA PRO A 84 16.46 -0.03 12.77
C PRO A 84 17.38 -1.19 13.16
N LEU A 85 18.53 -1.26 12.49
CA LEU A 85 19.61 -2.20 12.83
C LEU A 85 20.52 -1.63 13.91
N THR A 86 20.66 -0.31 13.91
CA THR A 86 21.36 0.49 14.93
C THR A 86 20.63 1.79 15.14
N GLY A 87 20.74 2.39 16.34
CA GLY A 87 20.08 3.67 16.64
C GLY A 87 18.56 3.58 16.68
N GLU A 88 17.91 4.70 16.44
CA GLU A 88 16.46 4.88 16.46
C GLU A 88 16.01 5.78 15.31
N LEU A 89 14.75 5.72 14.94
CA LEU A 89 14.11 6.48 13.88
C LEU A 89 12.76 7.01 14.36
N LEU A 90 12.57 8.32 14.36
CA LEU A 90 11.25 8.91 14.61
C LEU A 90 10.51 9.09 13.28
N SER A 91 9.30 8.60 13.23
CA SER A 91 8.45 8.69 12.04
C SER A 91 7.07 9.26 12.35
N ARG A 92 6.52 10.02 11.39
CA ARG A 92 5.14 10.52 11.41
C ARG A 92 4.46 10.10 10.12
N HIS A 93 3.33 9.43 10.23
CA HIS A 93 2.54 8.97 9.09
C HIS A 93 1.07 8.83 9.48
N ARG A 94 0.17 9.50 8.74
CA ARG A 94 -1.30 9.43 8.92
C ARG A 94 -1.77 9.67 10.37
N GLY A 95 -1.13 10.59 11.06
CA GLY A 95 -1.43 10.93 12.46
C GLY A 95 -0.79 10.01 13.50
N ALA A 96 -0.20 8.90 13.11
CA ALA A 96 0.61 8.08 13.99
C ALA A 96 2.03 8.63 14.11
N VAL A 97 2.56 8.63 15.33
CA VAL A 97 3.97 8.95 15.64
C VAL A 97 4.60 7.68 16.20
N VAL A 98 5.64 7.17 15.56
CA VAL A 98 6.33 5.94 15.96
C VAL A 98 7.81 6.25 16.14
N LEU A 99 8.32 5.95 17.32
CA LEU A 99 9.76 5.81 17.55
C LEU A 99 10.10 4.34 17.30
N ALA A 100 10.77 4.07 16.20
CA ALA A 100 11.26 2.76 15.85
C ALA A 100 12.70 2.60 16.35
N ASP A 101 13.03 1.40 16.83
CA ASP A 101 14.33 1.01 17.31
C ASP A 101 14.57 -0.49 17.08
N ARG A 102 15.55 -1.07 17.76
CA ARG A 102 15.85 -2.52 17.65
C ARG A 102 14.74 -3.42 18.18
N THR A 103 13.74 -2.88 18.87
CA THR A 103 12.61 -3.60 19.46
C THR A 103 11.31 -3.39 18.70
N ARG A 104 11.25 -2.38 17.82
CA ARG A 104 10.02 -1.98 17.12
C ARG A 104 10.30 -1.53 15.68
N ALA A 105 9.65 -2.14 14.74
CA ALA A 105 9.60 -1.69 13.35
C ALA A 105 8.50 -0.65 13.13
N VAL A 106 8.66 0.20 12.10
CA VAL A 106 7.60 1.09 11.61
C VAL A 106 7.09 0.61 10.25
N VAL A 107 5.78 0.79 10.01
CA VAL A 107 5.09 0.39 8.80
C VAL A 107 4.41 1.60 8.16
N PHE A 108 4.66 1.82 6.89
CA PHE A 108 4.02 2.87 6.09
C PHE A 108 3.07 2.27 5.07
N ARG A 109 1.93 2.91 4.95
CA ARG A 109 0.87 2.55 4.00
C ARG A 109 1.01 3.35 2.70
N PRO A 110 0.43 2.88 1.58
CA PRO A 110 0.51 3.55 0.28
C PRO A 110 0.08 5.02 0.28
N ALA A 111 -0.97 5.35 1.03
CA ALA A 111 -1.53 6.70 1.05
C ALA A 111 -1.12 7.49 2.29
N GLY A 112 -0.83 8.77 2.12
CA GLY A 112 -0.50 9.74 3.17
C GLY A 112 1.00 10.04 3.25
N ASP A 113 1.30 11.28 3.64
CA ASP A 113 2.66 11.76 3.73
C ASP A 113 3.43 11.07 4.86
N ILE A 114 4.72 10.92 4.65
CA ILE A 114 5.66 10.33 5.59
C ILE A 114 6.72 11.37 5.93
N GLU A 115 6.94 11.59 7.21
CA GLU A 115 8.05 12.39 7.74
C GLU A 115 8.93 11.51 8.61
N LEU A 116 10.25 11.57 8.37
CA LEU A 116 11.26 10.85 9.14
C LEU A 116 12.28 11.82 9.72
N GLU A 117 12.56 11.68 11.01
CA GLU A 117 13.76 12.19 11.64
C GLU A 117 14.72 11.03 11.80
N TRP A 118 15.81 11.04 11.03
CA TRP A 118 16.70 9.91 10.89
C TRP A 118 18.12 10.28 11.31
N PRO A 119 18.55 9.92 12.53
CA PRO A 119 19.90 10.17 13.01
C PRO A 119 20.96 9.44 12.19
N GLY A 120 22.13 10.06 12.03
CA GLY A 120 23.22 9.49 11.25
C GLY A 120 23.81 8.20 11.81
N SER A 121 23.59 7.92 13.09
CA SER A 121 23.94 6.64 13.73
C SER A 121 22.98 5.50 13.40
N CYS A 122 21.80 5.79 12.86
CA CYS A 122 20.77 4.82 12.56
C CYS A 122 20.97 4.22 11.17
N ARG A 123 21.18 2.90 11.11
CA ARG A 123 21.09 2.10 9.89
C ARG A 123 19.78 1.35 9.88
N LEU A 124 19.15 1.28 8.75
CA LEU A 124 17.86 0.62 8.57
C LEU A 124 17.97 -0.58 7.65
N LEU A 125 17.26 -1.65 7.98
CA LEU A 125 16.76 -2.63 7.04
C LEU A 125 15.44 -2.08 6.49
N SER A 126 15.37 -1.93 5.19
CA SER A 126 14.23 -1.38 4.45
C SER A 126 13.60 -2.49 3.61
N VAL A 127 12.30 -2.71 3.77
CA VAL A 127 11.53 -3.68 3.02
C VAL A 127 10.35 -2.98 2.37
N LYS A 128 10.36 -2.90 1.04
CA LYS A 128 9.22 -2.44 0.26
C LYS A 128 8.48 -3.66 -0.30
N VAL A 129 7.16 -3.66 -0.17
CA VAL A 129 6.28 -4.69 -0.72
C VAL A 129 5.24 -4.01 -1.60
N GLU A 130 5.15 -4.40 -2.86
CA GLU A 130 4.13 -3.89 -3.76
C GLU A 130 2.73 -4.13 -3.19
N ARG A 131 1.89 -3.10 -3.24
CA ARG A 131 0.53 -3.11 -2.70
C ARG A 131 -0.25 -4.32 -3.20
N GLY A 132 -0.28 -4.52 -4.52
CA GLY A 132 -1.03 -5.64 -5.10
C GLY A 132 -0.50 -7.03 -4.71
N ALA A 133 0.77 -7.17 -4.36
CA ALA A 133 1.31 -8.45 -3.91
C ALA A 133 0.80 -8.82 -2.51
N LEU A 134 0.85 -7.87 -1.56
CA LEU A 134 0.35 -8.09 -0.20
C LEU A 134 -1.17 -8.29 -0.16
N GLU A 135 -1.89 -7.49 -0.95
CA GLU A 135 -3.36 -7.58 -1.02
C GLU A 135 -3.82 -8.91 -1.63
N ARG A 136 -3.19 -9.37 -2.71
CA ARG A 136 -3.47 -10.69 -3.30
C ARG A 136 -3.14 -11.86 -2.37
N GLU A 137 -2.07 -11.75 -1.61
CA GLU A 137 -1.71 -12.77 -0.60
C GLU A 137 -2.81 -12.92 0.44
N LEU A 138 -3.31 -11.79 0.96
CA LEU A 138 -4.42 -11.81 1.91
C LEU A 138 -5.75 -12.23 1.27
N ASP A 139 -6.02 -11.81 0.03
CA ASP A 139 -7.19 -12.29 -0.72
C ASP A 139 -7.19 -13.82 -0.82
N ALA A 140 -6.05 -14.40 -1.18
CA ALA A 140 -5.91 -15.85 -1.32
C ALA A 140 -6.00 -16.59 0.02
N ALA A 141 -5.35 -16.06 1.07
CA ALA A 141 -5.36 -16.66 2.41
C ALA A 141 -6.75 -16.63 3.06
N LEU A 142 -7.54 -15.60 2.78
CA LEU A 142 -8.85 -15.39 3.40
C LEU A 142 -10.02 -15.83 2.52
N ASP A 143 -9.75 -16.28 1.29
CA ASP A 143 -10.75 -16.55 0.26
C ASP A 143 -11.78 -15.40 0.12
N GLN A 144 -11.28 -14.15 0.20
CA GLN A 144 -12.09 -12.94 0.09
C GLN A 144 -11.25 -11.75 -0.35
N GLN A 145 -11.87 -10.80 -1.05
CA GLN A 145 -11.22 -9.56 -1.43
C GLN A 145 -11.02 -8.63 -0.23
N VAL A 146 -9.78 -8.23 0.04
CA VAL A 146 -9.47 -7.27 1.11
C VAL A 146 -9.70 -5.82 0.66
N VAL A 147 -9.78 -4.90 1.62
CA VAL A 147 -9.86 -3.46 1.33
C VAL A 147 -8.53 -2.94 0.83
N SER A 148 -8.54 -2.24 -0.29
CA SER A 148 -7.35 -1.59 -0.85
C SER A 148 -7.42 -0.06 -0.65
N PRO A 149 -6.37 0.59 -0.20
CA PRO A 149 -5.18 0.01 0.43
C PRO A 149 -5.49 -0.58 1.82
N LEU A 150 -4.81 -1.69 2.13
CA LEU A 150 -4.99 -2.40 3.39
C LEU A 150 -4.60 -1.50 4.58
N PRO A 151 -5.47 -1.36 5.59
CA PRO A 151 -5.18 -0.52 6.76
C PRO A 151 -4.31 -1.28 7.78
N LEU A 152 -3.02 -1.40 7.49
CA LEU A 152 -2.04 -2.00 8.38
C LEU A 152 -1.80 -1.15 9.63
N GLY A 153 -1.43 -1.79 10.74
CA GLY A 153 -0.90 -1.14 11.93
C GLY A 153 0.35 -0.31 11.61
N ALA A 154 0.60 0.73 12.38
CA ALA A 154 1.73 1.63 12.15
C ALA A 154 3.09 1.06 12.57
N SER A 155 3.11 -0.01 13.37
CA SER A 155 4.33 -0.64 13.89
C SER A 155 4.05 -2.08 14.31
N PHE A 156 5.11 -2.85 14.53
CA PHE A 156 5.04 -4.16 15.18
C PHE A 156 6.29 -4.43 16.01
N ASP A 157 6.18 -5.36 16.95
CA ASP A 157 7.23 -5.77 17.88
C ASP A 157 8.30 -6.64 17.19
N LEU A 158 9.56 -6.48 17.61
CA LEU A 158 10.72 -7.21 17.08
C LEU A 158 11.39 -8.11 18.14
N VAL A 159 10.96 -8.02 19.39
CA VAL A 159 11.56 -8.78 20.50
C VAL A 159 11.06 -10.22 20.48
N ASP A 160 9.76 -10.36 20.31
CA ASP A 160 9.08 -11.65 20.35
C ASP A 160 8.08 -11.82 19.19
N GLY A 161 7.52 -13.03 19.07
CA GLY A 161 6.43 -13.33 18.13
C GLY A 161 6.81 -13.29 16.65
N PRO A 162 5.81 -13.08 15.78
CA PRO A 162 5.97 -13.15 14.32
C PRO A 162 6.96 -12.10 13.77
N GLY A 163 7.01 -10.89 14.35
CA GLY A 163 7.87 -9.81 13.87
C GLY A 163 9.35 -10.15 13.96
N ARG A 164 9.78 -10.75 15.09
CA ARG A 164 11.15 -11.23 15.25
C ARG A 164 11.50 -12.27 14.18
N THR A 165 10.62 -13.23 13.95
CA THR A 165 10.83 -14.30 12.98
C THR A 165 10.88 -13.73 11.55
N TRP A 166 9.97 -12.81 11.23
CA TRP A 166 9.92 -12.17 9.91
C TRP A 166 11.20 -11.38 9.60
N VAL A 167 11.71 -10.58 10.54
CA VAL A 167 12.97 -9.85 10.33
C VAL A 167 14.15 -10.80 10.18
N ALA A 168 14.19 -11.91 10.92
CA ALA A 168 15.22 -12.92 10.75
C ALA A 168 15.18 -13.55 9.34
N LEU A 169 13.98 -13.85 8.82
CA LEU A 169 13.75 -14.34 7.47
C LEU A 169 14.24 -13.33 6.41
N VAL A 170 13.88 -12.06 6.55
CA VAL A 170 14.30 -11.00 5.62
C VAL A 170 15.82 -10.83 5.62
N ARG A 171 16.46 -10.87 6.79
CA ARG A 171 17.93 -10.78 6.90
C ARG A 171 18.62 -11.99 6.27
N LEU A 172 18.07 -13.18 6.47
CA LEU A 172 18.58 -14.39 5.82
C LEU A 172 18.48 -14.28 4.30
N LEU A 173 17.33 -13.86 3.78
CA LEU A 173 17.14 -13.60 2.35
C LEU A 173 18.18 -12.61 1.80
N LEU A 174 18.37 -11.47 2.48
CA LEU A 174 19.33 -10.47 2.03
C LEU A 174 20.77 -11.02 2.00
N ASN A 175 21.16 -11.83 2.99
CA ASN A 175 22.45 -12.48 3.01
C ASN A 175 22.62 -13.48 1.84
N GLU A 176 21.59 -14.28 1.56
CA GLU A 176 21.58 -15.22 0.44
C GLU A 176 21.66 -14.52 -0.90
N LEU A 177 21.03 -13.36 -1.05
CA LEU A 177 21.04 -12.58 -2.29
C LEU A 177 22.32 -11.78 -2.52
N ARG A 178 23.14 -11.55 -1.48
CA ARG A 178 24.45 -10.90 -1.61
C ARG A 178 25.51 -11.81 -2.25
N GLY A 179 25.31 -13.12 -2.15
CA GLY A 179 26.20 -14.10 -2.76
C GLY A 179 25.70 -14.56 -4.14
N PRO A 180 26.58 -14.69 -5.16
CA PRO A 180 26.16 -15.14 -6.49
C PRO A 180 25.63 -16.58 -6.50
N ASP A 181 26.07 -17.41 -5.55
CA ASP A 181 25.76 -18.84 -5.45
C ASP A 181 24.67 -19.16 -4.41
N GLY A 182 24.03 -18.12 -3.83
CA GLY A 182 22.99 -18.30 -2.83
C GLY A 182 21.77 -19.03 -3.38
N LEU A 183 21.10 -19.86 -2.55
CA LEU A 183 19.86 -20.55 -2.94
C LEU A 183 18.78 -19.57 -3.39
N ALA A 184 18.71 -18.39 -2.80
CA ALA A 184 17.75 -17.36 -3.16
C ALA A 184 18.00 -16.74 -4.55
N SER A 185 19.19 -16.91 -5.12
CA SER A 185 19.52 -16.50 -6.49
C SER A 185 18.97 -17.46 -7.54
N GLN A 186 18.56 -18.68 -7.15
CA GLN A 186 17.92 -19.63 -8.04
C GLN A 186 16.47 -19.24 -8.34
N PRO A 187 16.01 -19.15 -9.60
CA PRO A 187 14.71 -18.59 -9.96
C PRO A 187 13.53 -19.22 -9.21
N ARG A 188 13.53 -20.55 -9.04
CA ARG A 188 12.46 -21.25 -8.32
C ARG A 188 12.44 -20.96 -6.82
N MET A 189 13.61 -20.72 -6.24
CA MET A 189 13.74 -20.36 -4.83
C MET A 189 13.46 -18.88 -4.61
N ALA A 190 13.90 -18.01 -5.50
CA ALA A 190 13.62 -16.58 -5.47
C ALA A 190 12.14 -16.26 -5.29
N ALA A 191 11.27 -16.89 -6.10
CA ALA A 191 9.82 -16.73 -5.98
C ALA A 191 9.30 -17.18 -4.60
N ARG A 192 9.77 -18.30 -4.07
CA ARG A 192 9.35 -18.81 -2.75
C ARG A 192 9.80 -17.90 -1.61
N TRP A 193 11.03 -17.39 -1.68
CA TRP A 193 11.52 -16.41 -0.70
C TRP A 193 10.69 -15.14 -0.69
N ARG A 194 10.40 -14.59 -1.88
CA ARG A 194 9.50 -13.44 -2.03
C ARG A 194 8.14 -13.71 -1.39
N ASP A 195 7.51 -14.83 -1.72
CA ASP A 195 6.20 -15.20 -1.21
C ASP A 195 6.23 -15.36 0.33
N MET A 196 7.28 -15.98 0.90
CA MET A 196 7.48 -16.07 2.35
C MET A 196 7.62 -14.70 3.02
N VAL A 197 8.30 -13.73 2.39
CA VAL A 197 8.41 -12.36 2.94
C VAL A 197 7.06 -11.66 2.92
N VAL A 198 6.30 -11.80 1.83
CA VAL A 198 4.97 -11.19 1.68
C VAL A 198 3.96 -11.81 2.66
N SER A 199 3.86 -13.16 2.68
CA SER A 199 2.97 -13.88 3.62
C SER A 199 3.35 -13.62 5.08
N GLY A 200 4.65 -13.62 5.37
CA GLY A 200 5.16 -13.34 6.70
C GLY A 200 4.81 -11.92 7.18
N LEU A 201 4.85 -10.92 6.28
CA LEU A 201 4.43 -9.56 6.61
C LEU A 201 2.93 -9.51 6.94
N ALA A 202 2.11 -10.18 6.13
CA ALA A 202 0.67 -10.28 6.36
C ALA A 202 0.32 -10.89 7.73
N LEU A 203 1.10 -11.87 8.18
CA LEU A 203 0.92 -12.51 9.48
C LEU A 203 1.52 -11.72 10.66
N THR A 204 2.37 -10.73 10.38
CA THR A 204 3.12 -9.98 11.41
C THR A 204 2.45 -8.68 11.80
N VAL A 205 1.95 -7.94 10.81
CA VAL A 205 1.39 -6.60 11.02
C VAL A 205 -0.10 -6.70 11.33
N GLU A 206 -0.53 -5.99 12.35
CA GLU A 206 -1.96 -5.88 12.66
C GLU A 206 -2.74 -5.35 11.44
N HIS A 207 -3.80 -6.05 11.11
CA HIS A 207 -4.75 -5.65 10.07
C HIS A 207 -6.16 -6.20 10.40
N PRO A 208 -7.23 -5.63 9.81
CA PRO A 208 -8.61 -6.01 10.14
C PRO A 208 -8.99 -7.47 9.85
N TYR A 209 -8.10 -8.22 9.25
CA TYR A 209 -8.30 -9.62 8.86
C TYR A 209 -7.40 -10.60 9.62
N GLY A 210 -6.58 -10.12 10.58
CA GLY A 210 -5.71 -10.96 11.42
C GLY A 210 -6.53 -11.80 12.41
N GLU A 211 -6.00 -12.95 12.81
CA GLU A 211 -6.56 -13.69 13.93
C GLU A 211 -6.37 -12.89 15.23
N GLU A 212 -7.46 -12.54 15.88
CA GLU A 212 -7.41 -11.91 17.22
C GLU A 212 -6.87 -12.91 18.25
N PRO A 213 -5.99 -12.46 19.19
CA PRO A 213 -5.84 -13.16 20.46
C PRO A 213 -7.20 -13.15 21.15
N ALA A 214 -7.66 -14.34 21.55
CA ALA A 214 -8.98 -14.56 22.15
C ALA A 214 -9.25 -13.56 23.28
N GLY A 215 -10.04 -12.52 23.03
CA GLY A 215 -10.48 -11.57 24.05
C GLY A 215 -10.93 -10.20 23.60
N LEU A 216 -10.62 -9.72 22.40
CA LEU A 216 -11.04 -8.39 21.92
C LEU A 216 -11.66 -8.50 20.52
N GLN A 217 -12.96 -8.50 20.45
CA GLN A 217 -13.74 -8.50 19.19
C GLN A 217 -13.60 -7.15 18.48
N GLY A 218 -12.68 -7.05 17.50
CA GLY A 218 -12.64 -6.00 16.50
C GLY A 218 -13.51 -6.39 15.29
N PRO A 219 -13.94 -5.43 14.44
CA PRO A 219 -15.05 -5.67 13.52
C PRO A 219 -14.64 -6.51 12.32
N TYR A 220 -14.82 -7.82 12.44
CA TYR A 220 -14.95 -8.75 11.31
C TYR A 220 -15.96 -8.15 10.32
N ARG A 221 -15.57 -7.97 9.04
CA ARG A 221 -16.58 -7.60 8.03
C ARG A 221 -17.55 -8.76 7.91
N PRO A 222 -18.81 -8.59 8.33
CA PRO A 222 -19.77 -9.68 8.25
C PRO A 222 -19.87 -10.12 6.79
N ARG A 223 -20.05 -11.42 6.53
CA ARG A 223 -20.36 -11.97 5.18
C ARG A 223 -21.42 -11.14 4.45
N THR A 224 -22.26 -10.47 5.19
CA THR A 224 -23.28 -9.52 4.78
C THR A 224 -22.73 -8.29 4.06
N VAL A 225 -21.67 -7.65 4.57
CA VAL A 225 -21.04 -6.49 3.93
C VAL A 225 -20.30 -6.94 2.66
N LYS A 226 -19.61 -8.08 2.72
CA LYS A 226 -18.92 -8.66 1.55
C LYS A 226 -19.88 -8.90 0.41
N ARG A 227 -20.96 -9.65 0.61
CA ARG A 227 -21.95 -9.94 -0.45
C ARG A 227 -22.49 -8.69 -1.12
N ALA A 228 -22.77 -7.65 -0.33
CA ALA A 228 -23.25 -6.39 -0.90
C ALA A 228 -22.15 -5.67 -1.70
N LEU A 229 -20.90 -5.67 -1.25
CA LEU A 229 -19.77 -5.10 -1.99
C LEU A 229 -19.51 -5.87 -3.29
N ASP A 230 -19.49 -7.20 -3.25
CA ASP A 230 -19.27 -8.05 -4.42
C ASP A 230 -20.33 -7.78 -5.50
N ALA A 231 -21.61 -7.65 -5.11
CA ALA A 231 -22.69 -7.31 -6.05
C ALA A 231 -22.50 -5.90 -6.65
N MET A 232 -22.07 -4.91 -5.86
CA MET A 232 -21.81 -3.56 -6.35
C MET A 232 -20.60 -3.50 -7.30
N HIS A 233 -19.57 -4.31 -7.06
CA HIS A 233 -18.40 -4.39 -7.93
C HIS A 233 -18.66 -5.16 -9.21
N ALA A 234 -19.47 -6.22 -9.15
CA ALA A 234 -19.85 -7.01 -10.31
C ALA A 234 -20.72 -6.21 -11.31
N GLU A 235 -21.67 -5.43 -10.80
CA GLU A 235 -22.60 -4.65 -11.60
C GLU A 235 -22.72 -3.20 -11.09
N PRO A 236 -21.68 -2.36 -11.18
CA PRO A 236 -21.69 -1.02 -10.61
C PRO A 236 -22.71 -0.08 -11.25
N TRP A 237 -23.08 -0.33 -12.50
CA TRP A 237 -24.10 0.44 -13.25
C TRP A 237 -25.52 0.15 -12.81
N ARG A 238 -25.79 -1.03 -12.19
CA ARG A 238 -27.12 -1.45 -11.76
C ARG A 238 -27.68 -0.53 -10.69
N GLN A 239 -28.95 -0.11 -10.85
CA GLN A 239 -29.67 0.74 -9.88
C GLN A 239 -30.05 -0.08 -8.63
N TYR A 240 -29.13 -0.22 -7.70
CA TYR A 240 -29.41 -0.88 -6.43
C TYR A 240 -30.17 0.01 -5.48
N SER A 241 -31.26 -0.49 -4.90
CA SER A 241 -31.82 0.04 -3.67
C SER A 241 -31.10 -0.56 -2.45
N VAL A 242 -31.18 0.11 -1.30
CA VAL A 242 -30.65 -0.45 -0.03
C VAL A 242 -31.31 -1.77 0.32
N ARG A 243 -32.60 -1.95 -0.05
CA ARG A 243 -33.36 -3.18 0.19
C ARG A 243 -32.82 -4.34 -0.64
N GLU A 244 -32.52 -4.12 -1.91
CA GLU A 244 -31.92 -5.14 -2.78
C GLU A 244 -30.55 -5.57 -2.27
N LEU A 245 -29.71 -4.60 -1.88
CA LEU A 245 -28.42 -4.90 -1.29
C LEU A 245 -28.54 -5.67 0.03
N ALA A 246 -29.54 -5.36 0.85
CA ALA A 246 -29.82 -6.11 2.07
C ALA A 246 -30.28 -7.54 1.78
N THR A 247 -31.09 -7.73 0.73
CA THR A 247 -31.50 -9.06 0.25
C THR A 247 -30.29 -9.87 -0.24
N VAL A 248 -29.43 -9.29 -1.07
CA VAL A 248 -28.16 -9.90 -1.52
C VAL A 248 -27.27 -10.29 -0.35
N ALA A 249 -27.19 -9.40 0.64
CA ALA A 249 -26.42 -9.62 1.87
C ALA A 249 -27.04 -10.67 2.82
N GLY A 250 -28.31 -11.03 2.63
CA GLY A 250 -29.05 -11.97 3.49
C GLY A 250 -29.40 -11.40 4.86
N VAL A 251 -29.62 -10.07 4.97
CA VAL A 251 -29.94 -9.37 6.23
C VAL A 251 -31.00 -8.30 6.06
N GLY A 252 -31.48 -7.75 7.19
CA GLY A 252 -32.38 -6.58 7.17
C GLY A 252 -31.64 -5.29 6.80
N VAL A 253 -32.38 -4.31 6.23
CA VAL A 253 -31.84 -3.01 5.79
C VAL A 253 -31.04 -2.30 6.90
N ARG A 254 -31.58 -2.28 8.13
CA ARG A 254 -30.93 -1.63 9.27
C ARG A 254 -29.59 -2.29 9.61
N VAL A 255 -29.56 -3.63 9.63
CA VAL A 255 -28.35 -4.41 9.89
C VAL A 255 -27.28 -4.15 8.84
N LEU A 256 -27.66 -4.08 7.55
CA LEU A 256 -26.74 -3.75 6.47
C LEU A 256 -26.19 -2.32 6.63
N GLN A 257 -27.04 -1.34 6.93
CA GLN A 257 -26.61 0.05 7.08
C GLN A 257 -25.66 0.24 8.26
N ASP A 258 -25.94 -0.41 9.40
CA ASP A 258 -25.10 -0.34 10.59
C ASP A 258 -23.75 -1.04 10.33
N ALA A 259 -23.78 -2.22 9.69
CA ALA A 259 -22.58 -2.93 9.28
C ALA A 259 -21.72 -2.11 8.30
N PHE A 260 -22.34 -1.43 7.32
CA PHE A 260 -21.60 -0.56 6.40
C PHE A 260 -20.99 0.67 7.09
N ARG A 261 -21.72 1.32 8.03
CA ARG A 261 -21.17 2.43 8.82
C ARG A 261 -19.97 1.96 9.65
N GLN A 262 -20.10 0.81 10.30
CA GLN A 262 -19.08 0.26 11.18
C GLN A 262 -17.84 -0.21 10.41
N HIS A 263 -18.03 -0.90 9.27
CA HIS A 263 -16.92 -1.60 8.59
C HIS A 263 -16.44 -0.93 7.29
N VAL A 264 -17.23 -0.03 6.71
CA VAL A 264 -16.90 0.71 5.47
C VAL A 264 -16.77 2.21 5.74
N GLY A 265 -17.29 2.69 6.89
CA GLY A 265 -17.25 4.11 7.27
C GLY A 265 -18.29 4.98 6.55
N MET A 266 -19.17 4.37 5.73
CA MET A 266 -20.20 5.10 4.97
C MET A 266 -21.42 4.21 4.69
N SER A 267 -22.50 4.81 4.17
CA SER A 267 -23.70 4.03 3.80
C SER A 267 -23.46 3.20 2.51
N PRO A 268 -24.22 2.10 2.29
CA PRO A 268 -24.10 1.28 1.08
C PRO A 268 -24.23 2.08 -0.22
N LEU A 269 -25.21 2.96 -0.33
CA LEU A 269 -25.42 3.77 -1.53
C LEU A 269 -24.38 4.88 -1.71
N THR A 270 -23.81 5.38 -0.63
CA THR A 270 -22.69 6.32 -0.67
C THR A 270 -21.44 5.62 -1.23
N TYR A 271 -21.19 4.38 -0.81
CA TYR A 271 -20.11 3.56 -1.34
C TYR A 271 -20.30 3.29 -2.84
N LEU A 272 -21.48 2.81 -3.26
CA LEU A 272 -21.78 2.57 -4.68
C LEU A 272 -21.59 3.83 -5.54
N ARG A 273 -22.05 4.99 -5.04
CA ARG A 273 -21.84 6.26 -5.75
C ARG A 273 -20.35 6.59 -5.89
N ARG A 274 -19.57 6.34 -4.85
CA ARG A 274 -18.12 6.55 -4.87
C ARG A 274 -17.44 5.64 -5.87
N LEU A 275 -17.76 4.35 -5.87
CA LEU A 275 -17.28 3.35 -6.82
C LEU A 275 -17.54 3.76 -8.28
N ARG A 276 -18.77 4.23 -8.56
CA ARG A 276 -19.13 4.73 -9.89
C ARG A 276 -18.35 5.98 -10.30
N LEU A 277 -18.15 6.92 -9.38
CA LEU A 277 -17.36 8.14 -9.66
C LEU A 277 -15.91 7.79 -9.99
N ASP A 278 -15.32 6.83 -9.27
CA ASP A 278 -13.95 6.37 -9.52
C ASP A 278 -13.83 5.68 -10.88
N GLY A 279 -14.82 4.85 -11.24
CA GLY A 279 -14.88 4.23 -12.55
C GLY A 279 -15.04 5.23 -13.70
N VAL A 280 -15.96 6.19 -13.56
CA VAL A 280 -16.11 7.29 -14.55
C VAL A 280 -14.81 8.07 -14.69
N HIS A 281 -14.14 8.39 -13.59
CA HIS A 281 -12.86 9.12 -13.64
C HIS A 281 -11.79 8.34 -14.40
N ALA A 282 -11.68 7.04 -14.13
CA ALA A 282 -10.74 6.17 -14.83
C ALA A 282 -11.05 6.07 -16.32
N ASP A 283 -12.32 5.98 -16.70
CA ASP A 283 -12.72 5.88 -18.11
C ASP A 283 -12.55 7.21 -18.85
N LEU A 284 -12.94 8.35 -18.24
CA LEU A 284 -12.72 9.68 -18.84
C LEU A 284 -11.24 9.99 -19.02
N SER A 285 -10.38 9.54 -18.09
CA SER A 285 -8.93 9.74 -18.20
C SER A 285 -8.28 8.90 -19.32
N ARG A 286 -8.95 7.82 -19.78
CA ARG A 286 -8.49 6.96 -20.87
C ARG A 286 -9.17 7.25 -22.20
N ALA A 287 -10.36 7.86 -22.17
CA ALA A 287 -11.18 8.07 -23.34
C ALA A 287 -10.54 9.08 -24.32
N ASP A 288 -10.77 8.85 -25.61
CA ASP A 288 -10.47 9.85 -26.64
C ASP A 288 -11.58 10.93 -26.65
N PRO A 289 -11.24 12.23 -26.51
CA PRO A 289 -12.21 13.33 -26.54
C PRO A 289 -13.07 13.38 -27.81
N GLY A 290 -12.60 12.83 -28.92
CA GLY A 290 -13.34 12.72 -30.18
C GLY A 290 -14.26 11.49 -30.28
N ALA A 291 -14.07 10.48 -29.42
CA ALA A 291 -14.77 9.20 -29.51
C ALA A 291 -15.77 8.95 -28.37
N ALA A 292 -15.71 9.70 -27.28
CA ALA A 292 -16.59 9.52 -26.13
C ALA A 292 -17.08 10.87 -25.58
N THR A 293 -18.29 10.88 -25.02
CA THR A 293 -18.84 12.02 -24.30
C THR A 293 -18.92 11.73 -22.80
N VAL A 294 -18.80 12.80 -22.00
CA VAL A 294 -19.00 12.73 -20.54
C VAL A 294 -20.33 12.08 -20.19
N SER A 295 -21.37 12.35 -20.97
CA SER A 295 -22.71 11.81 -20.72
C SER A 295 -22.78 10.31 -20.96
N GLU A 296 -22.21 9.81 -22.03
CA GLU A 296 -22.16 8.38 -22.33
C GLU A 296 -21.42 7.60 -21.25
N VAL A 297 -20.23 8.10 -20.85
CA VAL A 297 -19.45 7.47 -19.78
C VAL A 297 -20.22 7.52 -18.44
N ALA A 298 -20.86 8.64 -18.11
CA ALA A 298 -21.66 8.73 -16.87
C ALA A 298 -22.85 7.76 -16.90
N TYR A 299 -23.56 7.62 -18.03
CA TYR A 299 -24.66 6.67 -18.17
C TYR A 299 -24.22 5.21 -18.10
N SER A 300 -23.07 4.85 -18.71
CA SER A 300 -22.54 3.48 -18.63
C SER A 300 -22.22 3.05 -17.20
N TRP A 301 -21.90 4.00 -16.31
CA TRP A 301 -21.70 3.78 -14.88
C TRP A 301 -22.97 3.96 -14.04
N GLY A 302 -24.15 4.08 -14.67
CA GLY A 302 -25.44 4.13 -14.01
C GLY A 302 -25.81 5.47 -13.36
N PHE A 303 -25.23 6.58 -13.77
CA PHE A 303 -25.70 7.92 -13.40
C PHE A 303 -26.87 8.34 -14.29
N THR A 304 -28.03 8.59 -13.71
CA THR A 304 -29.25 8.99 -14.42
C THR A 304 -29.46 10.52 -14.47
N HIS A 305 -28.77 11.27 -13.61
CA HIS A 305 -28.90 12.72 -13.48
C HIS A 305 -27.55 13.41 -13.63
N LEU A 306 -27.23 13.89 -14.84
CA LEU A 306 -25.93 14.47 -15.18
C LEU A 306 -25.55 15.70 -14.35
N GLY A 307 -26.51 16.56 -13.98
CA GLY A 307 -26.23 17.71 -13.12
C GLY A 307 -25.77 17.34 -11.71
N ARG A 308 -26.43 16.33 -11.08
CA ARG A 308 -26.04 15.82 -9.77
C ARG A 308 -24.72 15.03 -9.84
N PHE A 309 -24.49 14.34 -10.94
CA PHE A 309 -23.23 13.67 -11.23
C PHE A 309 -22.08 14.68 -11.33
N ALA A 310 -22.20 15.72 -12.17
CA ALA A 310 -21.14 16.71 -12.37
C ALA A 310 -20.76 17.44 -11.06
N GLY A 311 -21.74 17.77 -10.22
CA GLY A 311 -21.51 18.35 -8.90
C GLY A 311 -20.75 17.38 -7.97
N ALA A 312 -21.16 16.11 -7.93
CA ALA A 312 -20.49 15.09 -7.12
C ALA A 312 -19.07 14.76 -7.61
N TYR A 313 -18.89 14.74 -8.92
CA TYR A 313 -17.59 14.51 -9.54
C TYR A 313 -16.60 15.64 -9.18
N ARG A 314 -17.02 16.90 -9.35
CA ARG A 314 -16.20 18.06 -8.98
C ARG A 314 -15.87 18.08 -7.48
N ALA A 315 -16.84 17.74 -6.62
CA ALA A 315 -16.61 17.66 -5.18
C ALA A 315 -15.58 16.59 -4.80
N ARG A 316 -15.44 15.51 -5.62
CA ARG A 316 -14.52 14.43 -5.36
C ARG A 316 -13.13 14.63 -5.97
N PHE A 317 -13.06 15.12 -7.22
CA PHE A 317 -11.82 15.20 -8.00
C PHE A 317 -11.29 16.62 -8.18
N GLY A 318 -12.00 17.65 -7.68
CA GLY A 318 -11.59 19.05 -7.78
C GLY A 318 -11.82 19.69 -9.16
N VAL A 319 -12.04 18.88 -10.20
CA VAL A 319 -12.21 19.33 -11.60
C VAL A 319 -13.54 18.88 -12.19
N ALA A 320 -13.99 19.52 -13.26
CA ALA A 320 -15.19 19.09 -13.97
C ALA A 320 -14.91 17.81 -14.79
N PRO A 321 -15.92 16.92 -14.99
CA PRO A 321 -15.75 15.73 -15.83
C PRO A 321 -15.27 16.03 -17.24
N SER A 322 -15.75 17.15 -17.83
CA SER A 322 -15.32 17.61 -19.16
C SER A 322 -13.88 18.09 -19.21
N THR A 323 -13.33 18.53 -18.09
CA THR A 323 -11.92 18.88 -17.94
C THR A 323 -11.09 17.61 -17.98
N THR A 324 -11.43 16.60 -17.17
CA THR A 324 -10.74 15.29 -17.17
C THR A 324 -10.71 14.66 -18.57
N LEU A 325 -11.82 14.74 -19.33
CA LEU A 325 -11.88 14.19 -20.69
C LEU A 325 -10.98 14.95 -21.68
N ARG A 326 -10.77 16.27 -21.48
CA ARG A 326 -9.96 17.12 -22.38
C ARG A 326 -8.48 17.16 -22.03
N ASP A 327 -8.15 17.09 -20.72
CA ASP A 327 -6.77 17.23 -20.23
C ASP A 327 -6.00 15.91 -20.39
N ARG A 328 -5.85 15.47 -21.65
CA ARG A 328 -4.80 14.55 -22.05
C ARG A 328 -3.53 15.37 -22.35
N GLY A 329 -2.86 15.79 -21.30
CA GLY A 329 -1.58 16.45 -21.43
C GLY A 329 -0.53 15.67 -20.65
#